data_3ca132d7b342ea86767930e3ea0cf861
#
_entry.id   3ca132d7b342ea86767930e3ea0cf861
#
_cell.length_a   1.000
_cell.length_b   1.000
_cell.length_c   1.000
_cell.angle_alpha   90.00
_cell.angle_beta   90.00
_cell.angle_gamma   90.00
#
_symmetry.space_group_name_H-M   'P 1'
#
loop_
_entity.id
_entity.type
_entity.pdbx_description
1 polymer ?
#
loop_
_entity_poly.entity_id
_entity_poly.type
_entity_poly.pdbx_seq_one_letter_code
_entity_poly.pdbx_strand_id
1 'polypeptide(L)'
;MSEVDITFEKNGIHVDIGVDAQGHVALWNCSARHVSRAGEGKWYPLVEVQCAGFNQNNHHGLKHSLTSPGSELRYEGHALSRNAQGDVLTLTQSAQGLRATTVFQFYDGVKALRAYTVLENTGDAELSLQHVSSFRLTGLGHAQDPRDPEYRM
;
A
#
# COMPACT_ATOMS: atom_id res chain seq x y z
N MET A 1 -7.58 1.94 -17.06
CA MET A 1 -6.82 3.07 -16.49
C MET A 1 -5.39 2.98 -17.03
N SER A 2 -4.66 4.07 -17.20
CA SER A 2 -3.21 3.98 -17.48
C SER A 2 -2.46 3.61 -16.20
N GLU A 3 -1.34 2.89 -16.33
CA GLU A 3 -0.43 2.65 -15.20
C GLU A 3 0.10 3.98 -14.65
N VAL A 4 0.24 4.07 -13.33
CA VAL A 4 0.73 5.27 -12.64
C VAL A 4 1.82 4.87 -11.66
N ASP A 5 2.95 5.56 -11.70
CA ASP A 5 3.99 5.46 -10.69
C ASP A 5 4.00 6.74 -9.85
N ILE A 6 3.93 6.57 -8.54
CA ILE A 6 3.93 7.64 -7.55
C ILE A 6 5.22 7.51 -6.75
N THR A 7 6.10 8.48 -6.90
CA THR A 7 7.37 8.55 -6.17
C THR A 7 7.40 9.80 -5.31
N PHE A 8 7.69 9.64 -4.04
CA PHE A 8 7.88 10.74 -3.11
C PHE A 8 9.15 10.54 -2.27
N GLU A 9 9.91 11.61 -2.09
CA GLU A 9 11.13 11.60 -1.26
C GLU A 9 11.08 12.74 -0.26
N LYS A 10 11.44 12.42 0.99
CA LYS A 10 11.65 13.41 2.04
C LYS A 10 12.72 12.94 3.02
N ASN A 11 13.70 13.81 3.30
CA ASN A 11 14.79 13.56 4.24
C ASN A 11 15.55 12.25 3.97
N GLY A 12 15.67 11.84 2.70
CA GLY A 12 16.32 10.60 2.28
C GLY A 12 15.51 9.35 2.56
N ILE A 13 14.18 9.46 2.68
CA ILE A 13 13.25 8.33 2.65
C ILE A 13 12.47 8.42 1.35
N HIS A 14 12.54 7.37 0.55
CA HIS A 14 11.77 7.21 -0.69
C HIS A 14 10.59 6.29 -0.45
N VAL A 15 9.42 6.70 -0.94
CA VAL A 15 8.20 5.90 -1.02
C VAL A 15 7.84 5.78 -2.49
N ASP A 16 7.87 4.56 -3.01
CA ASP A 16 7.56 4.26 -4.40
C ASP A 16 6.33 3.36 -4.47
N ILE A 17 5.27 3.84 -5.10
CA ILE A 17 3.97 3.17 -5.21
C ILE A 17 3.63 3.03 -6.68
N GLY A 18 3.19 1.86 -7.09
CA GLY A 18 2.70 1.61 -8.44
C GLY A 18 1.19 1.34 -8.45
N VAL A 19 0.54 1.80 -9.51
CA VAL A 19 -0.84 1.49 -9.85
C VAL A 19 -0.85 0.77 -11.19
N ASP A 20 -1.41 -0.43 -11.24
CA ASP A 20 -1.51 -1.19 -12.51
C ASP A 20 -2.68 -0.70 -13.39
N ALA A 21 -2.77 -1.26 -14.59
CA ALA A 21 -3.82 -0.92 -15.54
C ALA A 21 -5.25 -1.26 -15.03
N GLN A 22 -5.37 -2.15 -14.05
CA GLN A 22 -6.61 -2.52 -13.40
C GLN A 22 -6.92 -1.66 -12.17
N GLY A 23 -6.00 -0.77 -11.78
CA GLY A 23 -6.13 0.10 -10.61
C GLY A 23 -5.71 -0.55 -9.29
N HIS A 24 -5.04 -1.70 -9.32
CA HIS A 24 -4.45 -2.25 -8.09
C HIS A 24 -3.25 -1.40 -7.67
N VAL A 25 -3.10 -1.21 -6.38
CA VAL A 25 -2.04 -0.39 -5.80
C VAL A 25 -1.08 -1.27 -5.02
N ALA A 26 0.20 -1.08 -5.25
CA ALA A 26 1.26 -1.75 -4.50
C ALA A 26 2.33 -0.76 -4.04
N LEU A 27 2.80 -0.91 -2.81
CA LEU A 27 3.97 -0.20 -2.28
C LEU A 27 5.24 -1.01 -2.63
N TRP A 28 6.05 -0.50 -3.55
CA TRP A 28 7.27 -1.15 -4.02
C TRP A 28 8.48 -0.89 -3.14
N ASN A 29 8.53 0.29 -2.57
CA ASN A 29 9.69 0.71 -1.81
C ASN A 29 9.31 1.67 -0.70
N CYS A 30 9.95 1.47 0.43
CA CYS A 30 9.99 2.41 1.53
C CYS A 30 11.40 2.32 2.16
N SER A 31 12.36 3.05 1.57
CA SER A 31 13.77 2.94 1.97
C SER A 31 14.56 4.23 1.71
N ALA A 32 15.87 4.17 1.95
CA ALA A 32 16.78 5.29 1.72
C ALA A 32 17.16 5.50 0.23
N ARG A 33 16.63 4.70 -0.69
CA ARG A 33 16.89 4.80 -2.13
C ARG A 33 15.61 4.66 -2.92
N HIS A 34 15.53 5.35 -4.05
CA HIS A 34 14.50 5.08 -5.04
C HIS A 34 14.69 3.67 -5.63
N VAL A 35 13.60 2.94 -5.76
CA VAL A 35 13.57 1.64 -6.43
C VAL A 35 12.55 1.76 -7.56
N SER A 36 13.04 1.71 -8.81
CA SER A 36 12.16 1.62 -9.94
C SER A 36 11.41 0.29 -9.92
N ARG A 37 10.17 0.31 -10.38
CA ARG A 37 9.32 -0.86 -10.50
C ARG A 37 10.09 -1.98 -11.21
N ALA A 38 10.48 -3.00 -10.48
CA ALA A 38 11.06 -4.20 -11.06
C ALA A 38 9.94 -5.00 -11.72
N GLY A 39 10.10 -5.27 -13.02
CA GLY A 39 9.21 -6.00 -13.91
C GLY A 39 8.24 -7.02 -13.31
N GLU A 40 7.97 -8.12 -13.97
CA GLU A 40 6.94 -9.14 -13.68
C GLU A 40 6.97 -9.75 -12.26
N GLY A 41 6.73 -8.93 -11.24
CA GLY A 41 6.59 -9.36 -9.85
C GLY A 41 5.14 -9.55 -9.45
N LYS A 42 4.89 -10.39 -8.46
CA LYS A 42 3.57 -10.57 -7.88
C LYS A 42 3.17 -9.30 -7.14
N TRP A 43 2.11 -8.64 -7.59
CA TRP A 43 1.55 -7.50 -6.89
C TRP A 43 0.82 -7.93 -5.64
N TYR A 44 1.14 -7.30 -4.53
CA TYR A 44 0.37 -7.42 -3.30
C TYR A 44 -0.35 -6.11 -3.02
N PRO A 45 -1.63 -6.13 -2.62
CA PRO A 45 -2.36 -4.90 -2.34
C PRO A 45 -1.66 -4.09 -1.25
N LEU A 46 -1.67 -2.76 -1.40
CA LEU A 46 -1.11 -1.83 -0.42
C LEU A 46 -1.71 -2.03 0.97
N VAL A 47 -3.00 -2.35 1.02
CA VAL A 47 -3.76 -2.58 2.25
C VAL A 47 -4.52 -3.90 2.15
N GLU A 48 -4.40 -4.72 3.17
CA GLU A 48 -5.23 -5.92 3.36
C GLU A 48 -6.42 -5.56 4.23
N VAL A 49 -7.62 -5.89 3.76
CA VAL A 49 -8.85 -5.71 4.51
C VAL A 49 -9.69 -6.97 4.41
N GLN A 50 -10.03 -7.57 5.54
CA GLN A 50 -10.95 -8.71 5.63
C GLN A 50 -12.20 -8.31 6.39
N CYS A 51 -13.35 -8.54 5.78
CA CYS A 51 -14.64 -8.41 6.44
C CYS A 51 -15.35 -9.77 6.53
N ALA A 52 -16.16 -9.96 7.57
CA ALA A 52 -17.01 -11.14 7.69
C ALA A 52 -18.03 -11.22 6.54
N GLY A 53 -18.28 -12.40 6.06
CA GLY A 53 -19.17 -12.63 4.93
C GLY A 53 -18.55 -12.47 3.54
N PHE A 54 -17.29 -12.00 3.47
CA PHE A 54 -16.53 -11.94 2.23
C PHE A 54 -15.62 -13.16 2.08
N ASN A 55 -15.52 -13.67 0.86
CA ASN A 55 -14.61 -14.78 0.57
C ASN A 55 -13.17 -14.32 0.58
N GLN A 56 -12.27 -15.13 1.11
CA GLN A 56 -10.84 -14.96 0.96
C GLN A 56 -10.37 -15.50 -0.41
N ASN A 57 -9.71 -14.66 -1.19
CA ASN A 57 -9.21 -15.04 -2.50
C ASN A 57 -7.98 -15.96 -2.46
N ASN A 58 -7.27 -15.98 -1.33
CA ASN A 58 -6.09 -16.82 -1.16
C ASN A 58 -6.14 -17.55 0.18
N HIS A 59 -6.54 -18.82 0.16
CA HIS A 59 -6.65 -19.68 1.31
C HIS A 59 -5.39 -20.53 1.49
N HIS A 60 -4.39 -19.98 2.16
CA HIS A 60 -3.23 -20.76 2.60
C HIS A 60 -3.05 -20.63 4.12
N GLY A 61 -3.86 -21.38 4.87
CA GLY A 61 -3.83 -21.37 6.32
C GLY A 61 -4.30 -20.04 6.92
N LEU A 62 -3.61 -19.58 7.98
CA LEU A 62 -3.96 -18.34 8.70
C LEU A 62 -3.36 -17.06 8.09
N LYS A 63 -2.95 -17.08 6.83
CA LYS A 63 -2.36 -15.90 6.20
C LYS A 63 -3.44 -14.94 5.74
N HIS A 64 -3.35 -13.69 6.19
CA HIS A 64 -4.14 -12.58 5.67
C HIS A 64 -3.48 -12.02 4.41
N SER A 65 -3.67 -12.70 3.29
CA SER A 65 -3.15 -12.33 1.97
C SER A 65 -4.27 -12.35 0.96
N LEU A 66 -4.37 -11.30 0.14
CA LEU A 66 -5.44 -11.14 -0.84
C LEU A 66 -6.83 -11.29 -0.20
N THR A 67 -7.01 -10.64 0.93
CA THR A 67 -8.25 -10.64 1.71
C THR A 67 -9.36 -9.87 0.99
N SER A 68 -10.61 -10.16 1.30
CA SER A 68 -11.76 -9.46 0.72
C SER A 68 -12.50 -8.63 1.77
N PRO A 69 -12.92 -7.41 1.44
CA PRO A 69 -12.87 -6.76 0.12
C PRO A 69 -11.52 -6.08 -0.22
N GLY A 70 -10.47 -6.24 0.59
CA GLY A 70 -9.18 -5.57 0.39
C GLY A 70 -8.55 -5.79 -0.99
N SER A 71 -8.58 -7.02 -1.52
CA SER A 71 -8.05 -7.34 -2.86
C SER A 71 -8.84 -6.68 -4.01
N GLU A 72 -10.02 -6.17 -3.73
CA GLU A 72 -10.88 -5.50 -4.70
C GLU A 72 -10.73 -3.97 -4.67
N LEU A 73 -9.98 -3.44 -3.72
CA LEU A 73 -9.68 -2.01 -3.66
C LEU A 73 -9.01 -1.53 -4.95
N ARG A 74 -9.50 -0.42 -5.48
CA ARG A 74 -8.98 0.21 -6.69
C ARG A 74 -8.61 1.65 -6.40
N TYR A 75 -7.57 2.10 -7.05
CA TYR A 75 -7.07 3.46 -6.96
C TYR A 75 -8.11 4.50 -7.38
N GLU A 76 -8.31 5.50 -6.54
CA GLU A 76 -9.13 6.69 -6.82
C GLU A 76 -8.27 7.93 -7.05
N GLY A 77 -7.17 8.05 -6.29
CA GLY A 77 -6.31 9.22 -6.39
C GLY A 77 -5.27 9.27 -5.27
N HIS A 78 -4.38 10.25 -5.39
CA HIS A 78 -3.44 10.59 -4.33
C HIS A 78 -3.32 12.11 -4.21
N ALA A 79 -2.86 12.58 -3.07
CA ALA A 79 -2.60 13.99 -2.82
C ALA A 79 -1.37 14.17 -1.93
N LEU A 80 -0.63 15.23 -2.21
CA LEU A 80 0.44 15.71 -1.36
C LEU A 80 -0.06 16.96 -0.63
N SER A 81 0.06 16.96 0.67
CA SER A 81 -0.30 18.09 1.54
C SER A 81 0.78 18.32 2.59
N ARG A 82 0.58 19.34 3.41
CA ARG A 82 1.49 19.67 4.50
C ARG A 82 0.71 20.01 5.75
N ASN A 83 1.20 19.54 6.90
CA ASN A 83 0.71 19.91 8.21
C ASN A 83 1.85 20.50 9.09
N ALA A 84 1.57 20.77 10.35
CA ALA A 84 2.55 21.33 11.28
C ALA A 84 3.77 20.40 11.56
N GLN A 85 3.66 19.10 11.24
CA GLN A 85 4.72 18.10 11.46
C GLN A 85 5.58 17.87 10.23
N GLY A 86 5.07 18.18 9.02
CA GLY A 86 5.78 17.96 7.76
C GLY A 86 4.84 17.63 6.61
N ASP A 87 5.37 16.91 5.61
CA ASP A 87 4.65 16.56 4.40
C ASP A 87 3.83 15.28 4.59
N VAL A 88 2.67 15.23 3.95
CA VAL A 88 1.72 14.12 4.03
C VAL A 88 1.37 13.68 2.61
N LEU A 89 1.71 12.44 2.27
CA LEU A 89 1.20 11.78 1.06
C LEU A 89 -0.01 10.93 1.47
N THR A 90 -1.15 11.17 0.85
CA THR A 90 -2.35 10.35 0.99
C THR A 90 -2.66 9.63 -0.30
N LEU A 91 -3.12 8.39 -0.19
CA LEU A 91 -3.57 7.59 -1.32
C LEU A 91 -4.91 6.96 -0.98
N THR A 92 -5.89 7.16 -1.86
CA THR A 92 -7.26 6.69 -1.67
C THR A 92 -7.59 5.57 -2.63
N GLN A 93 -8.21 4.53 -2.10
CA GLN A 93 -8.72 3.37 -2.81
C GLN A 93 -10.14 3.06 -2.36
N SER A 94 -10.97 2.48 -3.24
CA SER A 94 -12.32 2.05 -2.87
C SER A 94 -12.71 0.71 -3.47
N ALA A 95 -13.62 0.03 -2.82
CA ALA A 95 -14.31 -1.17 -3.28
C ALA A 95 -15.57 -1.43 -2.47
N GLN A 96 -16.68 -1.82 -3.11
CA GLN A 96 -17.88 -2.38 -2.47
C GLN A 96 -18.37 -1.64 -1.20
N GLY A 97 -18.45 -0.31 -1.26
CA GLY A 97 -18.88 0.50 -0.11
C GLY A 97 -17.79 0.71 0.96
N LEU A 98 -16.56 0.33 0.68
CA LEU A 98 -15.39 0.57 1.52
C LEU A 98 -14.46 1.58 0.84
N ARG A 99 -13.99 2.57 1.59
CA ARG A 99 -12.89 3.45 1.20
C ARG A 99 -11.72 3.25 2.15
N ALA A 100 -10.53 3.08 1.59
CA ALA A 100 -9.28 3.00 2.33
C ALA A 100 -8.38 4.18 1.94
N THR A 101 -7.99 4.99 2.92
CA THR A 101 -7.03 6.08 2.73
C THR A 101 -5.75 5.75 3.48
N THR A 102 -4.70 5.43 2.74
CA THR A 102 -3.36 5.22 3.31
C THR A 102 -2.64 6.55 3.40
N VAL A 103 -2.12 6.85 4.57
CA VAL A 103 -1.44 8.10 4.91
C VAL A 103 0.01 7.82 5.21
N PHE A 104 0.91 8.54 4.53
CA PHE A 104 2.34 8.55 4.80
C PHE A 104 2.72 9.94 5.32
N GLN A 105 2.97 10.05 6.63
CA GLN A 105 3.41 11.28 7.29
C GLN A 105 4.93 11.30 7.34
N PHE A 106 5.53 12.28 6.68
CA PHE A 106 6.95 12.59 6.75
C PHE A 106 7.18 13.75 7.72
N TYR A 107 8.20 13.66 8.56
CA TYR A 107 8.46 14.65 9.58
C TYR A 107 9.61 15.58 9.16
N ASP A 108 9.45 16.88 9.37
CA ASP A 108 10.48 17.85 9.03
C ASP A 108 11.74 17.66 9.86
N GLY A 109 12.89 17.67 9.18
CA GLY A 109 14.20 17.54 9.81
C GLY A 109 14.50 16.17 10.44
N VAL A 110 13.58 15.21 10.32
CA VAL A 110 13.74 13.87 10.89
C VAL A 110 13.63 12.83 9.80
N LYS A 111 14.57 11.89 9.77
CA LYS A 111 14.52 10.72 8.88
C LYS A 111 13.57 9.66 9.45
N ALA A 112 12.29 10.00 9.47
CA ALA A 112 11.22 9.12 9.97
C ALA A 112 9.96 9.25 9.11
N LEU A 113 9.26 8.14 8.99
CA LEU A 113 7.99 8.00 8.31
C LEU A 113 7.00 7.28 9.22
N ARG A 114 5.80 7.79 9.31
CA ARG A 114 4.66 7.07 9.89
C ARG A 114 3.67 6.74 8.78
N ALA A 115 3.31 5.47 8.66
CA ALA A 115 2.27 5.03 7.74
C ALA A 115 1.10 4.41 8.50
N TYR A 116 -0.12 4.71 8.07
CA TYR A 116 -1.35 4.12 8.60
C TYR A 116 -2.47 4.19 7.56
N THR A 117 -3.51 3.38 7.74
CA THR A 117 -4.69 3.40 6.89
C THR A 117 -5.93 3.76 7.69
N VAL A 118 -6.73 4.65 7.14
CA VAL A 118 -8.08 5.00 7.60
C VAL A 118 -9.07 4.26 6.73
N LEU A 119 -10.00 3.53 7.35
CA LEU A 119 -11.11 2.88 6.67
C LEU A 119 -12.40 3.64 6.92
N GLU A 120 -13.18 3.79 5.88
CA GLU A 120 -14.49 4.41 5.90
C GLU A 120 -15.49 3.45 5.23
N ASN A 121 -16.59 3.15 5.93
CA ASN A 121 -17.73 2.51 5.32
C ASN A 121 -18.52 3.58 4.57
N THR A 122 -18.53 3.53 3.25
CA THR A 122 -19.21 4.47 2.36
C THR A 122 -20.52 3.90 1.80
N GLY A 123 -20.83 2.66 2.14
CA GLY A 123 -22.08 1.98 1.76
C GLY A 123 -23.16 2.07 2.85
N ASP A 124 -24.35 1.57 2.53
CA ASP A 124 -25.50 1.58 3.44
C ASP A 124 -25.54 0.35 4.36
N ALA A 125 -24.74 -0.69 4.08
CA ALA A 125 -24.69 -1.91 4.87
C ALA A 125 -23.55 -1.87 5.90
N GLU A 126 -23.77 -2.50 7.03
CA GLU A 126 -22.72 -2.70 8.04
C GLU A 126 -21.61 -3.63 7.48
N LEU A 127 -20.36 -3.25 7.71
CA LEU A 127 -19.17 -4.06 7.39
C LEU A 127 -18.54 -4.54 8.70
N SER A 128 -18.56 -5.84 8.93
CA SER A 128 -17.91 -6.44 10.11
C SER A 128 -16.43 -6.67 9.84
N LEU A 129 -15.59 -5.73 10.26
CA LEU A 129 -14.15 -5.75 10.06
C LEU A 129 -13.50 -6.84 10.93
N GLN A 130 -12.76 -7.75 10.30
CA GLN A 130 -11.98 -8.80 10.95
C GLN A 130 -10.49 -8.52 10.97
N HIS A 131 -9.97 -7.92 9.90
CA HIS A 131 -8.55 -7.59 9.77
C HIS A 131 -8.35 -6.37 8.88
N VAL A 132 -7.37 -5.55 9.25
CA VAL A 132 -6.82 -4.47 8.41
C VAL A 132 -5.33 -4.34 8.66
N SER A 133 -4.55 -4.20 7.59
CA SER A 133 -3.15 -3.81 7.69
C SER A 133 -3.00 -2.28 7.59
N SER A 134 -1.98 -1.72 8.25
CA SER A 134 -1.64 -0.31 8.08
C SER A 134 -1.13 -0.03 6.67
N PHE A 135 -0.29 -0.92 6.15
CA PHE A 135 0.18 -1.00 4.76
C PHE A 135 0.85 -2.36 4.55
N ARG A 136 1.12 -2.68 3.29
CA ARG A 136 1.89 -3.86 2.89
C ARG A 136 2.94 -3.48 1.87
N LEU A 137 4.18 -3.91 2.10
CA LEU A 137 5.28 -3.68 1.19
C LEU A 137 5.42 -4.87 0.25
N THR A 138 5.41 -4.60 -1.04
CA THR A 138 5.69 -5.57 -2.11
C THR A 138 7.18 -5.53 -2.44
N GLY A 139 7.77 -6.66 -2.79
CA GLY A 139 9.14 -6.69 -3.32
C GLY A 139 10.26 -6.67 -2.27
N LEU A 140 9.97 -6.88 -1.00
CA LEU A 140 11.00 -7.20 -0.01
C LEU A 140 11.82 -8.41 -0.49
N GLY A 141 13.15 -8.25 -0.54
CA GLY A 141 14.05 -9.30 -0.98
C GLY A 141 14.29 -9.35 -2.50
N HIS A 142 13.75 -8.44 -3.29
CA HIS A 142 14.27 -8.22 -4.63
C HIS A 142 15.64 -7.58 -4.56
N ALA A 143 16.66 -8.42 -4.54
CA ALA A 143 18.04 -7.98 -4.56
C ALA A 143 18.27 -7.16 -5.83
N GLN A 144 18.64 -5.91 -5.68
CA GLN A 144 19.23 -5.14 -6.78
C GLN A 144 20.63 -5.65 -7.14
N ASP A 145 21.24 -6.39 -6.24
CA ASP A 145 22.48 -7.15 -6.48
C ASP A 145 22.23 -8.63 -6.22
N PRO A 146 22.19 -9.46 -7.29
CA PRO A 146 22.03 -10.92 -7.14
C PRO A 146 23.19 -11.58 -6.39
N ARG A 147 24.25 -10.85 -6.08
CA ARG A 147 25.40 -11.33 -5.32
C ARG A 147 25.28 -11.08 -3.82
N ASP A 148 24.29 -10.28 -3.39
CA ASP A 148 24.07 -10.00 -1.97
C ASP A 148 23.40 -11.21 -1.29
N PRO A 149 24.11 -11.94 -0.42
CA PRO A 149 23.59 -13.15 0.22
C PRO A 149 22.47 -12.86 1.24
N GLU A 150 22.34 -11.64 1.75
CA GLU A 150 21.31 -11.28 2.74
C GLU A 150 19.90 -11.26 2.14
N TYR A 151 19.78 -11.20 0.82
CA TYR A 151 18.51 -11.15 0.10
C TYR A 151 18.10 -12.48 -0.54
N ARG A 152 18.85 -13.54 -0.30
CA ARG A 152 18.49 -14.90 -0.73
C ARG A 152 17.64 -15.57 0.34
N MET A 153 16.35 -15.20 0.39
CA MET A 153 15.35 -16.01 1.09
C MET A 153 14.43 -16.72 0.11
#